data_1245d86869d4afe08b14d9c8558dd2f1
#
_entry.id   1245d86869d4afe08b14d9c8558dd2f1
#
_cell.length_a   1.000
_cell.length_b   1.000
_cell.length_c   1.000
_cell.angle_alpha   90.00
_cell.angle_beta   90.00
_cell.angle_gamma   90.00
#
_symmetry.space_group_name_H-M   'P 1'
#
loop_
_entity.id
_entity.type
_entity.pdbx_description
1 polymer ?
#
loop_
_entity_poly.entity_id
_entity_poly.type
_entity_poly.pdbx_seq_one_letter_code
_entity_poly.pdbx_strand_id
1 'polypeptide(L)'
;MANKLELTWYGKDEPIRVEPRLLIENAELSNTAADPDTQNMLIHGDNLLALKALESKFAGQVKCIYIDPPYNANAANIYEDNIEHSLWLNLIRPRLQIMWRLLGDTGSIWISIDDNERDYLKVLCDEVFGRSSFLASIVWQKRYSRENREAIGDSHEYILVYVKDKDAFKKARNYLPLADKQLKAYKNPDNDPRGAWQSVSLLAQGYRPNQMYEIVAPNGKVHTPPPGNCWKVVEPEFKKALADGRVTFGSDGNGVPRRKQFLSEAKGIVPWTWWPQDEVGHTGESKDEVNALFGSDISFDTPKPERLIQRIIHIASNPGDLVLDSFLGSGTTAAVAQKMGRRWIGVEMGNHAYTHCKVRMDKVVAGEDPGGITKAQNWQGGGGYRFYEVAPTLINKDPFDEYVINEDYDANMLAAAVALHEGFRYQPDGDLFWKQSVGNENSYLFVTTRHLNSPYLDSIKDTMEEGEYLIIACRSFDSGLGKAYDNITVKKIPQMLLERCEFGKADYNLNIVHPPVYDDCDEEEEDV
;
A
#
# COMPACT_ATOMS: atom_id res chain seq x y z
N MET A 1 24.28 6.67 26.40
CA MET A 1 23.29 6.65 25.29
C MET A 1 23.63 5.44 24.44
N ALA A 2 22.67 4.55 24.18
CA ALA A 2 22.91 3.44 23.27
C ALA A 2 23.17 4.01 21.87
N ASN A 3 24.26 3.63 21.22
CA ASN A 3 24.56 4.03 19.85
C ASN A 3 23.49 3.43 18.93
N LYS A 4 22.56 4.27 18.47
CA LYS A 4 21.53 3.89 17.50
C LYS A 4 22.20 3.88 16.11
N LEU A 5 22.03 2.78 15.36
CA LEU A 5 22.38 2.78 13.94
C LEU A 5 21.42 3.70 13.22
N GLU A 6 21.91 4.70 12.53
CA GLU A 6 21.15 5.72 11.83
C GLU A 6 21.79 6.05 10.49
N LEU A 7 20.97 6.15 9.45
CA LEU A 7 21.37 6.65 8.15
C LEU A 7 21.21 8.17 8.14
N THR A 8 22.27 8.91 7.82
CA THR A 8 22.25 10.37 7.70
C THR A 8 22.44 10.74 6.24
N TRP A 9 21.69 11.74 5.77
CA TRP A 9 21.77 12.27 4.41
C TRP A 9 21.40 13.75 4.40
N TYR A 10 21.73 14.45 3.31
CA TYR A 10 21.43 15.87 3.14
C TYR A 10 19.91 16.12 3.12
N GLY A 11 19.43 17.07 3.93
CA GLY A 11 18.01 17.42 4.06
C GLY A 11 17.18 16.49 4.96
N LYS A 12 17.79 15.47 5.61
CA LYS A 12 17.08 14.55 6.49
C LYS A 12 16.27 15.23 7.60
N ASP A 13 16.86 16.26 8.21
CA ASP A 13 16.29 16.96 9.37
C ASP A 13 15.39 18.14 8.98
N GLU A 14 15.25 18.40 7.69
CA GLU A 14 14.33 19.42 7.19
C GLU A 14 12.89 18.90 7.23
N PRO A 15 12.00 19.52 8.05
CA PRO A 15 10.62 19.07 8.14
C PRO A 15 9.85 19.48 6.88
N ILE A 16 9.34 18.51 6.14
CA ILE A 16 8.41 18.77 5.05
C ILE A 16 7.01 18.94 5.65
N ARG A 17 6.45 20.15 5.57
CA ARG A 17 5.10 20.48 6.04
C ARG A 17 4.14 20.45 4.86
N VAL A 18 3.66 19.24 4.55
CA VAL A 18 2.78 18.99 3.39
C VAL A 18 1.44 19.68 3.57
N GLU A 19 1.02 20.45 2.58
CA GLU A 19 -0.32 21.04 2.50
C GLU A 19 -1.39 19.94 2.34
N PRO A 20 -2.37 19.83 3.24
CA PRO A 20 -3.50 18.93 3.03
C PRO A 20 -4.42 19.53 1.95
N ARG A 21 -4.56 18.85 0.81
CA ARG A 21 -5.37 19.29 -0.31
C ARG A 21 -6.65 18.49 -0.46
N LEU A 22 -7.64 19.10 -1.10
CA LEU A 22 -8.86 18.38 -1.46
C LEU A 22 -8.59 17.40 -2.61
N LEU A 23 -9.38 16.34 -2.66
CA LEU A 23 -9.54 15.49 -3.83
C LEU A 23 -10.86 15.86 -4.50
N ILE A 24 -10.79 16.39 -5.71
CA ILE A 24 -11.95 16.84 -6.48
C ILE A 24 -12.36 15.74 -7.44
N GLU A 25 -13.57 15.20 -7.29
CA GLU A 25 -14.08 14.19 -8.22
C GLU A 25 -14.32 14.81 -9.61
N ASN A 26 -13.76 14.16 -10.63
CA ASN A 26 -14.05 14.44 -12.02
C ASN A 26 -15.08 13.41 -12.53
N ALA A 27 -16.35 13.81 -12.51
CA ALA A 27 -17.45 12.93 -12.87
C ALA A 27 -17.41 12.46 -14.34
N GLU A 28 -16.84 13.26 -15.25
CA GLU A 28 -16.72 12.91 -16.67
C GLU A 28 -15.68 11.80 -16.91
N LEU A 29 -14.66 11.73 -16.05
CA LEU A 29 -13.61 10.72 -16.12
C LEU A 29 -13.91 9.50 -15.25
N SER A 30 -14.88 9.60 -14.34
CA SER A 30 -15.32 8.50 -13.47
C SER A 30 -16.12 7.47 -14.26
N ASN A 31 -15.98 6.19 -13.91
CA ASN A 31 -16.74 5.07 -14.49
C ASN A 31 -17.57 4.40 -13.39
N THR A 32 -18.78 4.92 -13.18
CA THR A 32 -19.67 4.51 -12.08
C THR A 32 -21.00 3.93 -12.57
N ALA A 33 -21.18 3.75 -13.88
CA ALA A 33 -22.47 3.34 -14.45
C ALA A 33 -22.92 1.95 -13.97
N ALA A 34 -21.98 1.02 -13.81
CA ALA A 34 -22.25 -0.34 -13.33
C ALA A 34 -22.21 -0.47 -11.80
N ASP A 35 -21.57 0.50 -11.11
CA ASP A 35 -21.41 0.52 -9.65
C ASP A 35 -21.43 1.98 -9.16
N PRO A 36 -22.62 2.59 -8.99
CA PRO A 36 -22.74 3.98 -8.55
C PRO A 36 -22.17 4.24 -7.15
N ASP A 37 -22.13 3.22 -6.31
CA ASP A 37 -21.67 3.31 -4.92
C ASP A 37 -20.18 2.92 -4.77
N THR A 38 -19.48 2.75 -5.87
CA THR A 38 -18.06 2.36 -5.86
C THR A 38 -17.21 3.28 -5.01
N GLN A 39 -16.31 2.69 -4.24
CA GLN A 39 -15.34 3.39 -3.41
C GLN A 39 -13.90 3.30 -3.98
N ASN A 40 -13.75 2.70 -5.16
CA ASN A 40 -12.48 2.65 -5.85
C ASN A 40 -12.11 4.06 -6.35
N MET A 41 -10.84 4.42 -6.20
CA MET A 41 -10.37 5.75 -6.52
C MET A 41 -9.15 5.69 -7.45
N LEU A 42 -9.23 6.38 -8.57
CA LEU A 42 -8.09 6.73 -9.40
C LEU A 42 -7.80 8.22 -9.21
N ILE A 43 -6.62 8.55 -8.69
CA ILE A 43 -6.27 9.93 -8.31
C ILE A 43 -5.13 10.41 -9.20
N HIS A 44 -5.34 11.51 -9.90
CA HIS A 44 -4.29 12.23 -10.62
C HIS A 44 -3.67 13.32 -9.75
N GLY A 45 -2.36 13.35 -9.66
CA GLY A 45 -1.57 14.36 -8.95
C GLY A 45 -0.38 13.79 -8.17
N ASP A 46 0.38 14.69 -7.55
CA ASP A 46 1.50 14.30 -6.69
C ASP A 46 1.05 13.37 -5.56
N ASN A 47 1.72 12.24 -5.42
CA ASN A 47 1.31 11.20 -4.49
C ASN A 47 1.50 11.58 -3.01
N LEU A 48 2.41 12.49 -2.67
CA LEU A 48 2.54 12.97 -1.28
C LEU A 48 1.33 13.82 -0.89
N LEU A 49 0.85 14.68 -1.81
CA LEU A 49 -0.36 15.47 -1.62
C LEU A 49 -1.60 14.58 -1.56
N ALA A 50 -1.73 13.62 -2.47
CA ALA A 50 -2.82 12.66 -2.48
C ALA A 50 -2.86 11.80 -1.20
N LEU A 51 -1.71 11.25 -0.78
CA LEU A 51 -1.58 10.48 0.47
C LEU A 51 -1.97 11.32 1.68
N LYS A 52 -1.56 12.60 1.71
CA LYS A 52 -1.93 13.53 2.79
C LYS A 52 -3.44 13.80 2.83
N ALA A 53 -4.08 13.93 1.68
CA ALA A 53 -5.54 14.06 1.58
C ALA A 53 -6.28 12.80 2.05
N LEU A 54 -5.75 11.61 1.75
CA LEU A 54 -6.34 10.33 2.13
C LEU A 54 -6.22 10.05 3.64
N GLU A 55 -5.23 10.64 4.32
CA GLU A 55 -4.90 10.32 5.72
C GLU A 55 -6.09 10.49 6.66
N SER A 56 -6.87 11.56 6.53
CA SER A 56 -8.01 11.85 7.40
C SER A 56 -9.14 10.80 7.30
N LYS A 57 -9.30 10.18 6.12
CA LYS A 57 -10.40 9.25 5.85
C LYS A 57 -9.97 7.78 5.97
N PHE A 58 -8.74 7.44 5.64
CA PHE A 58 -8.29 6.07 5.48
C PHE A 58 -7.20 5.61 6.47
N ALA A 59 -6.87 6.42 7.50
CA ALA A 59 -5.92 6.02 8.53
C ALA A 59 -6.31 4.68 9.16
N GLY A 60 -5.37 3.71 9.19
CA GLY A 60 -5.58 2.39 9.76
C GLY A 60 -6.52 1.46 8.97
N GLN A 61 -6.89 1.78 7.72
CA GLN A 61 -7.87 1.00 6.96
C GLN A 61 -7.28 0.21 5.77
N VAL A 62 -6.09 0.57 5.31
CA VAL A 62 -5.47 -0.08 4.15
C VAL A 62 -4.93 -1.45 4.55
N LYS A 63 -5.29 -2.49 3.81
CA LYS A 63 -4.88 -3.87 4.07
C LYS A 63 -3.59 -4.25 3.37
N CYS A 64 -3.41 -3.81 2.13
CA CYS A 64 -2.23 -4.07 1.32
C CYS A 64 -1.80 -2.78 0.64
N ILE A 65 -0.56 -2.40 0.82
CA ILE A 65 0.09 -1.34 0.05
C ILE A 65 1.13 -2.02 -0.85
N TYR A 66 1.06 -1.77 -2.14
CA TYR A 66 2.12 -2.09 -3.08
C TYR A 66 2.60 -0.80 -3.72
N ILE A 67 3.90 -0.62 -3.84
CA ILE A 67 4.50 0.49 -4.57
C ILE A 67 5.71 0.05 -5.37
N ASP A 68 5.87 0.72 -6.52
CA ASP A 68 7.00 0.60 -7.43
C ASP A 68 7.59 2.00 -7.67
N PRO A 69 8.35 2.54 -6.70
CA PRO A 69 8.91 3.89 -6.81
C PRO A 69 10.02 3.95 -7.86
N PRO A 70 10.42 5.13 -8.36
CA PRO A 70 11.57 5.25 -9.26
C PRO A 70 12.83 4.68 -8.58
N TYR A 71 13.66 3.95 -9.35
CA TYR A 71 14.82 3.21 -8.82
C TYR A 71 16.13 4.00 -8.85
N ASN A 72 16.07 5.29 -9.19
CA ASN A 72 17.25 6.15 -9.30
C ASN A 72 18.31 5.60 -10.30
N ALA A 73 17.87 4.94 -11.37
CA ALA A 73 18.73 4.39 -12.40
C ALA A 73 19.01 5.43 -13.50
N ASN A 74 20.15 5.32 -14.20
CA ASN A 74 20.59 6.25 -15.25
C ASN A 74 19.77 6.18 -16.57
N ALA A 75 18.54 5.73 -16.55
CA ALA A 75 17.68 5.68 -17.72
C ALA A 75 16.81 6.93 -17.82
N ALA A 76 16.70 7.55 -18.99
CA ALA A 76 15.80 8.67 -19.27
C ALA A 76 14.34 8.17 -19.26
N ASN A 77 13.79 8.03 -18.08
CA ASN A 77 12.40 7.66 -17.86
C ASN A 77 11.55 8.90 -17.54
N ILE A 78 10.24 8.75 -17.59
CA ILE A 78 9.23 9.79 -17.32
C ILE A 78 9.36 10.42 -15.94
N TYR A 79 9.91 9.67 -15.00
CA TYR A 79 10.39 10.14 -13.70
C TYR A 79 11.90 10.25 -13.82
N GLU A 80 12.48 11.43 -13.61
CA GLU A 80 13.94 11.62 -13.65
C GLU A 80 14.64 10.66 -12.68
N ASP A 81 15.08 9.50 -13.16
CA ASP A 81 15.70 8.44 -12.36
C ASP A 81 17.12 8.79 -11.87
N ASN A 82 17.68 9.93 -12.32
CA ASN A 82 19.02 10.41 -11.96
C ASN A 82 19.04 11.25 -10.68
N ILE A 83 18.14 10.98 -9.75
CA ILE A 83 18.12 11.67 -8.45
C ILE A 83 19.20 11.06 -7.56
N GLU A 84 20.08 11.89 -6.98
CA GLU A 84 21.04 11.44 -5.99
C GLU A 84 20.35 10.73 -4.81
N HIS A 85 21.02 9.78 -4.17
CA HIS A 85 20.50 9.01 -3.05
C HIS A 85 19.84 9.86 -1.95
N SER A 86 20.46 11.01 -1.59
CA SER A 86 19.92 11.93 -0.57
C SER A 86 18.55 12.47 -0.97
N LEU A 87 18.41 12.87 -2.22
CA LEU A 87 17.19 13.45 -2.76
C LEU A 87 16.12 12.39 -2.91
N TRP A 88 16.51 11.21 -3.38
CA TRP A 88 15.61 10.05 -3.45
C TRP A 88 15.07 9.67 -2.05
N LEU A 89 15.92 9.65 -1.03
CA LEU A 89 15.51 9.40 0.35
C LEU A 89 14.54 10.46 0.87
N ASN A 90 14.78 11.75 0.54
CA ASN A 90 13.86 12.84 0.88
C ASN A 90 12.52 12.71 0.16
N LEU A 91 12.51 12.23 -1.09
CA LEU A 91 11.28 11.94 -1.83
C LEU A 91 10.46 10.82 -1.15
N ILE A 92 11.10 9.71 -0.82
CA ILE A 92 10.40 8.49 -0.38
C ILE A 92 9.98 8.56 1.09
N ARG A 93 10.81 9.09 1.98
CA ARG A 93 10.58 9.10 3.44
C ARG A 93 9.20 9.63 3.86
N PRO A 94 8.75 10.83 3.46
CA PRO A 94 7.46 11.37 3.89
C PRO A 94 6.29 10.54 3.37
N ARG A 95 6.41 9.94 2.18
CA ARG A 95 5.42 9.04 1.59
C ARG A 95 5.29 7.76 2.40
N LEU A 96 6.41 7.12 2.77
CA LEU A 96 6.43 5.94 3.63
C LEU A 96 5.79 6.22 5.00
N GLN A 97 6.06 7.38 5.59
CA GLN A 97 5.48 7.76 6.88
C GLN A 97 3.96 7.85 6.82
N ILE A 98 3.39 8.44 5.76
CA ILE A 98 1.93 8.52 5.60
C ILE A 98 1.35 7.14 5.30
N MET A 99 1.95 6.39 4.36
CA MET A 99 1.50 5.03 4.03
C MET A 99 1.48 4.12 5.27
N TRP A 100 2.47 4.26 6.16
CA TRP A 100 2.47 3.52 7.42
C TRP A 100 1.31 3.86 8.34
N ARG A 101 0.86 5.13 8.36
CA ARG A 101 -0.34 5.53 9.13
C ARG A 101 -1.65 5.05 8.49
N LEU A 102 -1.70 4.98 7.16
CA LEU A 102 -2.85 4.43 6.42
C LEU A 102 -3.02 2.92 6.64
N LEU A 103 -1.93 2.21 6.91
CA LEU A 103 -1.91 0.76 7.02
C LEU A 103 -2.61 0.28 8.30
N GLY A 104 -3.54 -0.68 8.16
CA GLY A 104 -4.24 -1.31 9.27
C GLY A 104 -3.37 -2.29 10.06
N ASP A 105 -3.81 -2.72 11.23
CA ASP A 105 -3.04 -3.55 12.18
C ASP A 105 -2.58 -4.90 11.60
N THR A 106 -3.36 -5.50 10.72
CA THR A 106 -3.00 -6.74 10.01
C THR A 106 -2.50 -6.48 8.58
N GLY A 107 -2.21 -5.22 8.27
CA GLY A 107 -1.80 -4.79 6.95
C GLY A 107 -0.32 -5.02 6.66
N SER A 108 0.03 -4.96 5.37
CA SER A 108 1.40 -5.12 4.87
C SER A 108 1.71 -4.12 3.77
N ILE A 109 2.98 -3.67 3.73
CA ILE A 109 3.52 -2.87 2.63
C ILE A 109 4.58 -3.67 1.89
N TRP A 110 4.52 -3.63 0.55
CA TRP A 110 5.36 -4.33 -0.39
C TRP A 110 5.98 -3.32 -1.33
N ILE A 111 7.30 -3.24 -1.37
CA ILE A 111 8.03 -2.19 -2.09
C ILE A 111 8.99 -2.86 -3.07
N SER A 112 8.73 -2.70 -4.37
CA SER A 112 9.66 -3.12 -5.42
C SER A 112 10.85 -2.17 -5.48
N ILE A 113 12.04 -2.72 -5.67
CA ILE A 113 13.30 -1.97 -5.76
C ILE A 113 14.41 -2.84 -6.39
N ASP A 114 15.36 -2.22 -7.04
CA ASP A 114 16.57 -2.87 -7.53
C ASP A 114 17.79 -2.61 -6.61
N ASP A 115 18.96 -3.07 -7.04
CA ASP A 115 20.20 -2.95 -6.28
C ASP A 115 20.67 -1.49 -6.10
N ASN A 116 20.22 -0.53 -6.93
CA ASN A 116 20.66 0.87 -6.82
C ASN A 116 20.26 1.50 -5.47
N GLU A 117 19.01 1.31 -5.04
CA GLU A 117 18.47 1.94 -3.83
C GLU A 117 18.04 0.95 -2.73
N ARG A 118 18.13 -0.36 -2.98
CA ARG A 118 17.64 -1.39 -2.06
C ARG A 118 18.17 -1.26 -0.63
N ASP A 119 19.46 -1.06 -0.47
CA ASP A 119 20.10 -1.09 0.84
C ASP A 119 19.79 0.19 1.63
N TYR A 120 19.76 1.34 0.97
CA TYR A 120 19.33 2.61 1.56
C TYR A 120 17.83 2.57 1.93
N LEU A 121 16.98 2.08 1.04
CA LEU A 121 15.56 1.91 1.29
C LEU A 121 15.30 0.98 2.48
N LYS A 122 16.07 -0.12 2.58
CA LYS A 122 15.93 -1.06 3.68
C LYS A 122 16.23 -0.42 5.03
N VAL A 123 17.28 0.39 5.12
CA VAL A 123 17.62 1.12 6.34
C VAL A 123 16.59 2.21 6.66
N LEU A 124 16.14 2.95 5.65
CA LEU A 124 15.08 3.95 5.79
C LEU A 124 13.77 3.32 6.30
N CYS A 125 13.35 2.21 5.72
CA CYS A 125 12.16 1.48 6.17
C CYS A 125 12.29 0.96 7.60
N ASP A 126 13.47 0.48 8.01
CA ASP A 126 13.74 0.08 9.40
C ASP A 126 13.62 1.28 10.36
N GLU A 127 14.00 2.49 9.92
CA GLU A 127 13.84 3.71 10.71
C GLU A 127 12.37 4.14 10.81
N VAL A 128 11.63 4.13 9.69
CA VAL A 128 10.24 4.60 9.62
C VAL A 128 9.25 3.61 10.24
N PHE A 129 9.40 2.32 9.96
CA PHE A 129 8.43 1.27 10.34
C PHE A 129 8.84 0.52 11.61
N GLY A 130 10.11 0.63 11.97
CA GLY A 130 10.72 -0.20 13.00
C GLY A 130 11.26 -1.52 12.43
N ARG A 131 12.50 -1.90 12.84
CA ARG A 131 13.16 -3.13 12.38
C ARG A 131 12.37 -4.41 12.71
N SER A 132 11.59 -4.40 13.78
CA SER A 132 10.72 -5.53 14.17
C SER A 132 9.61 -5.80 13.15
N SER A 133 9.21 -4.81 12.39
CA SER A 133 8.16 -4.87 11.36
C SER A 133 8.64 -5.47 10.04
N PHE A 134 9.94 -5.57 9.82
CA PHE A 134 10.50 -6.21 8.62
C PHE A 134 10.14 -7.69 8.57
N LEU A 135 9.44 -8.12 7.52
CA LEU A 135 9.01 -9.50 7.34
C LEU A 135 9.98 -10.29 6.47
N ALA A 136 10.24 -9.81 5.25
CA ALA A 136 11.06 -10.52 4.26
C ALA A 136 11.62 -9.57 3.19
N SER A 137 12.71 -9.99 2.55
CA SER A 137 13.16 -9.50 1.25
C SER A 137 12.95 -10.63 0.24
N ILE A 138 12.10 -10.39 -0.73
CA ILE A 138 11.77 -11.34 -1.80
C ILE A 138 12.64 -11.01 -2.99
N VAL A 139 13.16 -12.05 -3.64
CA VAL A 139 13.89 -11.95 -4.91
C VAL A 139 12.94 -12.38 -6.02
N TRP A 140 12.63 -11.44 -6.94
CA TRP A 140 11.83 -11.70 -8.11
C TRP A 140 12.72 -11.80 -9.35
N GLN A 141 12.66 -12.93 -10.03
CA GLN A 141 13.34 -13.12 -11.32
C GLN A 141 12.57 -12.36 -12.41
N LYS A 142 13.08 -11.16 -12.77
CA LYS A 142 12.43 -10.27 -13.75
C LYS A 142 12.74 -10.57 -15.21
N ARG A 143 13.80 -11.33 -15.50
CA ARG A 143 14.22 -11.66 -16.85
C ARG A 143 14.31 -13.16 -17.08
N TYR A 144 13.89 -13.57 -18.28
CA TYR A 144 14.03 -14.93 -18.76
C TYR A 144 15.44 -15.22 -19.31
N SER A 145 15.96 -14.31 -20.16
CA SER A 145 17.24 -14.46 -20.83
C SER A 145 18.37 -13.81 -20.04
N ARG A 146 19.58 -14.33 -20.23
CA ARG A 146 20.78 -13.72 -19.66
C ARG A 146 21.15 -12.46 -20.44
N GLU A 147 21.57 -11.42 -19.74
CA GLU A 147 22.21 -10.26 -20.33
C GLU A 147 23.69 -10.61 -20.62
N ASN A 148 24.07 -10.55 -21.89
CA ASN A 148 25.41 -10.96 -22.33
C ASN A 148 26.37 -9.79 -22.54
N ARG A 149 25.92 -8.55 -22.36
CA ARG A 149 26.73 -7.34 -22.59
C ARG A 149 27.40 -6.87 -21.29
N GLU A 150 26.92 -7.32 -20.15
CA GLU A 150 27.43 -6.97 -18.84
C GLU A 150 28.39 -8.02 -18.30
N ALA A 151 29.29 -7.63 -17.38
CA ALA A 151 30.20 -8.55 -16.71
C ALA A 151 29.45 -9.59 -15.87
N ILE A 152 28.37 -9.15 -15.20
CA ILE A 152 27.38 -9.98 -14.50
C ILE A 152 26.02 -9.44 -14.90
N GLY A 153 25.22 -10.24 -15.59
CA GLY A 153 23.91 -9.83 -16.09
C GLY A 153 22.88 -9.72 -14.98
N ASP A 154 22.19 -8.59 -14.90
CA ASP A 154 21.07 -8.36 -14.00
C ASP A 154 19.84 -9.18 -14.42
N SER A 155 19.29 -9.95 -13.51
CA SER A 155 18.16 -10.86 -13.79
C SER A 155 17.02 -10.76 -12.76
N HIS A 156 17.17 -9.97 -11.71
CA HIS A 156 16.21 -9.93 -10.61
C HIS A 156 16.00 -8.52 -10.08
N GLU A 157 14.93 -8.37 -9.31
CA GLU A 157 14.61 -7.24 -8.46
C GLU A 157 14.21 -7.76 -7.08
N TYR A 158 14.10 -6.84 -6.13
CA TYR A 158 13.68 -7.16 -4.78
C TYR A 158 12.29 -6.61 -4.50
N ILE A 159 11.59 -7.29 -3.58
CA ILE A 159 10.38 -6.75 -2.96
C ILE A 159 10.60 -6.78 -1.45
N LEU A 160 10.73 -5.60 -0.84
CA LEU A 160 10.83 -5.46 0.60
C LEU A 160 9.44 -5.52 1.22
N VAL A 161 9.27 -6.36 2.25
CA VAL A 161 7.96 -6.57 2.88
C VAL A 161 8.02 -6.18 4.36
N TYR A 162 7.14 -5.27 4.76
CA TYR A 162 6.94 -4.85 6.15
C TYR A 162 5.48 -5.04 6.57
N VAL A 163 5.28 -5.34 7.85
CA VAL A 163 3.95 -5.57 8.44
C VAL A 163 3.84 -4.86 9.78
N LYS A 164 2.63 -4.42 10.14
CA LYS A 164 2.39 -3.79 11.46
C LYS A 164 2.69 -4.74 12.61
N ASP A 165 2.18 -5.96 12.52
CA ASP A 165 2.39 -7.04 13.49
C ASP A 165 2.60 -8.36 12.76
N LYS A 166 3.73 -9.04 13.03
CA LYS A 166 4.10 -10.29 12.35
C LYS A 166 3.19 -11.47 12.70
N ASP A 167 2.75 -11.55 13.93
CA ASP A 167 1.90 -12.66 14.38
C ASP A 167 0.47 -12.47 13.89
N ALA A 168 -0.03 -11.25 13.90
CA ALA A 168 -1.32 -10.90 13.34
C ALA A 168 -1.33 -11.14 11.82
N PHE A 169 -0.32 -10.68 11.09
CA PHE A 169 -0.18 -10.93 9.66
C PHE A 169 -0.07 -12.43 9.34
N LYS A 170 0.74 -13.19 10.11
CA LYS A 170 0.89 -14.64 9.93
C LYS A 170 -0.45 -15.38 10.07
N LYS A 171 -1.35 -14.91 10.92
CA LYS A 171 -2.69 -15.48 11.10
C LYS A 171 -3.65 -15.06 9.98
N ALA A 172 -3.53 -13.82 9.50
CA ALA A 172 -4.43 -13.22 8.52
C ALA A 172 -4.06 -13.51 7.06
N ARG A 173 -2.77 -13.76 6.77
CA ARG A 173 -2.31 -13.99 5.39
C ARG A 173 -2.90 -15.23 4.76
N ASN A 174 -3.03 -15.21 3.45
CA ASN A 174 -3.41 -16.37 2.69
C ASN A 174 -2.22 -17.28 2.35
N TYR A 175 -2.50 -18.56 2.17
CA TYR A 175 -1.56 -19.53 1.63
C TYR A 175 -1.67 -19.53 0.11
N LEU A 176 -0.57 -19.82 -0.58
CA LEU A 176 -0.61 -20.06 -2.02
C LEU A 176 -1.32 -21.40 -2.30
N PRO A 177 -2.05 -21.52 -3.42
CA PRO A 177 -2.63 -22.78 -3.83
C PRO A 177 -1.54 -23.84 -4.07
N LEU A 178 -1.91 -25.10 -3.93
CA LEU A 178 -1.01 -26.21 -4.26
C LEU A 178 -0.75 -26.23 -5.77
N ALA A 179 0.52 -26.30 -6.16
CA ALA A 179 0.89 -26.46 -7.56
C ALA A 179 0.51 -27.88 -8.08
N ASP A 180 0.34 -28.02 -9.38
CA ASP A 180 -0.03 -29.30 -10.02
C ASP A 180 0.90 -30.46 -9.63
N LYS A 181 2.20 -30.19 -9.50
CA LYS A 181 3.19 -31.18 -9.06
C LYS A 181 2.90 -31.69 -7.65
N GLN A 182 2.43 -30.82 -6.78
CA GLN A 182 2.08 -31.18 -5.39
C GLN A 182 0.71 -31.86 -5.33
N LEU A 183 -0.26 -31.41 -6.13
CA LEU A 183 -1.56 -32.08 -6.26
C LEU A 183 -1.42 -33.52 -6.72
N LYS A 184 -0.48 -33.83 -7.64
CA LYS A 184 -0.16 -35.20 -8.10
C LYS A 184 0.34 -36.13 -6.99
N ALA A 185 0.84 -35.58 -5.87
CA ALA A 185 1.28 -36.39 -4.72
C ALA A 185 0.09 -36.91 -3.88
N TYR A 186 -1.08 -36.30 -4.01
CA TYR A 186 -2.30 -36.74 -3.35
C TYR A 186 -2.98 -37.82 -4.17
N LYS A 187 -3.13 -38.98 -3.59
CA LYS A 187 -3.79 -40.17 -4.21
C LYS A 187 -4.72 -40.82 -3.18
N ASN A 188 -5.64 -41.62 -3.63
CA ASN A 188 -6.52 -42.38 -2.74
C ASN A 188 -6.40 -43.89 -3.03
N PRO A 189 -5.27 -44.54 -2.68
CA PRO A 189 -5.00 -45.94 -3.00
C PRO A 189 -5.85 -46.92 -2.19
N ASP A 190 -6.38 -46.50 -1.07
CA ASP A 190 -7.16 -47.31 -0.14
C ASP A 190 -8.66 -46.93 -0.10
N ASN A 191 -9.13 -46.12 -1.06
CA ASN A 191 -10.50 -45.64 -1.16
C ASN A 191 -11.05 -45.02 0.14
N ASP A 192 -10.17 -44.25 0.86
CA ASP A 192 -10.56 -43.54 2.07
C ASP A 192 -11.71 -42.55 1.75
N PRO A 193 -12.82 -42.57 2.50
CA PRO A 193 -13.98 -41.73 2.20
C PRO A 193 -13.71 -40.22 2.34
N ARG A 194 -12.64 -39.84 3.01
CA ARG A 194 -12.18 -38.44 3.14
C ARG A 194 -11.46 -37.91 1.89
N GLY A 195 -11.23 -38.80 0.90
CA GLY A 195 -10.65 -38.44 -0.40
C GLY A 195 -9.14 -38.64 -0.51
N ALA A 196 -8.53 -37.97 -1.45
CA ALA A 196 -7.12 -38.11 -1.76
C ALA A 196 -6.22 -37.58 -0.61
N TRP A 197 -5.13 -38.32 -0.34
CA TRP A 197 -4.16 -37.98 0.72
C TRP A 197 -2.73 -38.20 0.24
N GLN A 198 -1.77 -37.52 0.91
CA GLN A 198 -0.34 -37.79 0.79
C GLN A 198 0.22 -38.35 2.09
N SER A 199 1.25 -39.18 1.99
CA SER A 199 1.90 -39.73 3.17
C SER A 199 2.99 -38.79 3.70
N VAL A 200 2.88 -38.40 4.98
CA VAL A 200 3.82 -37.49 5.65
C VAL A 200 4.58 -38.25 6.73
N SER A 201 5.90 -38.00 6.84
CA SER A 201 6.73 -38.62 7.88
C SER A 201 6.25 -38.26 9.28
N LEU A 202 6.18 -39.29 10.16
CA LEU A 202 5.95 -39.12 11.59
C LEU A 202 7.26 -38.95 12.39
N LEU A 203 8.43 -38.91 11.73
CA LEU A 203 9.73 -38.71 12.38
C LEU A 203 10.07 -37.21 12.46
N ALA A 204 10.63 -36.78 13.58
CA ALA A 204 11.25 -35.49 13.82
C ALA A 204 12.67 -35.66 14.30
N GLN A 205 13.54 -34.68 14.06
CA GLN A 205 14.90 -34.63 14.61
C GLN A 205 14.91 -34.37 16.13
N GLY A 206 15.89 -34.92 16.82
CA GLY A 206 16.10 -34.75 18.25
C GLY A 206 15.53 -35.89 19.07
N TYR A 207 15.83 -35.85 20.39
CA TYR A 207 15.38 -36.83 21.37
C TYR A 207 14.35 -36.18 22.30
N ARG A 208 13.16 -36.80 22.41
CA ARG A 208 12.10 -36.40 23.34
C ARG A 208 11.55 -37.63 24.05
N PRO A 209 11.75 -37.80 25.37
CA PRO A 209 11.41 -39.03 26.08
C PRO A 209 9.99 -39.54 25.81
N ASN A 210 9.01 -38.67 25.81
CA ASN A 210 7.59 -39.03 25.61
C ASN A 210 7.24 -39.37 24.15
N GLN A 211 8.18 -39.27 23.22
CA GLN A 211 8.05 -39.56 21.80
C GLN A 211 8.93 -40.70 21.32
N MET A 212 9.48 -41.49 22.28
CA MET A 212 10.33 -42.68 22.07
C MET A 212 9.56 -43.92 22.49
N TYR A 213 8.58 -44.36 21.69
CA TYR A 213 7.79 -45.56 21.95
C TYR A 213 7.81 -46.50 20.74
N GLU A 214 7.48 -47.75 20.97
CA GLU A 214 7.39 -48.79 19.95
C GLU A 214 6.04 -48.72 19.23
N ILE A 215 6.06 -48.84 17.90
CA ILE A 215 4.87 -48.94 17.06
C ILE A 215 4.88 -50.29 16.38
N VAL A 216 3.83 -51.07 16.62
CA VAL A 216 3.63 -52.38 15.98
C VAL A 216 2.80 -52.17 14.72
N ALA A 217 3.38 -52.51 13.58
CA ALA A 217 2.68 -52.50 12.28
C ALA A 217 1.64 -53.63 12.21
N PRO A 218 0.63 -53.52 11.30
CA PRO A 218 -0.40 -54.56 11.14
C PRO A 218 0.13 -56.00 10.95
N ASN A 219 1.29 -56.13 10.31
CA ASN A 219 1.94 -57.45 10.09
C ASN A 219 2.92 -57.85 11.22
N GLY A 220 2.87 -57.19 12.37
CA GLY A 220 3.65 -57.54 13.55
C GLY A 220 5.06 -56.92 13.60
N LYS A 221 5.48 -56.20 12.57
CA LYS A 221 6.81 -55.54 12.59
C LYS A 221 6.83 -54.38 13.59
N VAL A 222 7.84 -54.39 14.46
CA VAL A 222 8.06 -53.31 15.44
C VAL A 222 8.91 -52.21 14.84
N HIS A 223 8.49 -50.97 14.98
CA HIS A 223 9.21 -49.77 14.57
C HIS A 223 9.52 -48.91 15.79
N THR A 224 10.77 -48.45 15.88
CA THR A 224 11.26 -47.46 16.84
C THR A 224 11.89 -46.29 16.09
N PRO A 225 11.92 -45.09 16.64
CA PRO A 225 12.62 -43.99 16.00
C PRO A 225 14.11 -44.33 15.78
N PRO A 226 14.67 -44.05 14.60
CA PRO A 226 16.12 -44.21 14.38
C PRO A 226 16.94 -43.30 15.29
N PRO A 227 18.22 -43.63 15.56
CA PRO A 227 19.11 -42.77 16.36
C PRO A 227 19.08 -41.31 15.87
N GLY A 228 18.99 -40.38 16.81
CA GLY A 228 18.89 -38.94 16.50
C GLY A 228 17.50 -38.44 16.11
N ASN A 229 16.48 -39.32 16.11
CA ASN A 229 15.11 -38.96 15.80
C ASN A 229 14.14 -39.38 16.93
N CYS A 230 12.94 -38.79 16.90
CA CYS A 230 11.80 -39.18 17.72
C CYS A 230 10.53 -39.16 16.88
N TRP A 231 9.41 -39.72 17.38
CA TRP A 231 8.12 -39.53 16.74
C TRP A 231 7.66 -38.06 16.87
N LYS A 232 6.90 -37.55 15.91
CA LYS A 232 6.36 -36.16 15.95
C LYS A 232 5.26 -35.98 17.00
N VAL A 233 4.61 -37.08 17.40
CA VAL A 233 3.46 -37.08 18.32
C VAL A 233 3.71 -38.02 19.47
N VAL A 234 3.06 -37.81 20.60
CA VAL A 234 3.07 -38.72 21.74
C VAL A 234 2.18 -39.94 21.46
N GLU A 235 2.46 -41.05 22.18
CA GLU A 235 1.79 -42.33 21.95
C GLU A 235 0.26 -42.28 21.98
N PRO A 236 -0.41 -41.56 22.93
CA PRO A 236 -1.89 -41.45 22.91
C PRO A 236 -2.44 -40.80 21.65
N GLU A 237 -1.77 -39.74 21.13
CA GLU A 237 -2.16 -39.07 19.90
C GLU A 237 -1.93 -39.99 18.68
N PHE A 238 -0.86 -40.74 18.65
CA PHE A 238 -0.62 -41.73 17.61
C PHE A 238 -1.71 -42.80 17.61
N LYS A 239 -2.07 -43.38 18.76
CA LYS A 239 -3.12 -44.38 18.89
C LYS A 239 -4.49 -43.84 18.41
N LYS A 240 -4.79 -42.60 18.73
CA LYS A 240 -6.00 -41.89 18.22
C LYS A 240 -5.97 -41.76 16.71
N ALA A 241 -4.84 -41.31 16.13
CA ALA A 241 -4.70 -41.21 14.68
C ALA A 241 -4.76 -42.54 13.97
N LEU A 242 -4.23 -43.62 14.59
CA LEU A 242 -4.32 -44.99 14.07
C LEU A 242 -5.77 -45.50 14.06
N ALA A 243 -6.49 -45.33 15.16
CA ALA A 243 -7.90 -45.72 15.29
C ALA A 243 -8.79 -44.95 14.30
N ASP A 244 -8.46 -43.68 13.99
CA ASP A 244 -9.14 -42.84 12.99
C ASP A 244 -8.69 -43.15 11.53
N GLY A 245 -7.90 -44.22 11.31
CA GLY A 245 -7.41 -44.57 9.98
C GLY A 245 -6.47 -43.56 9.32
N ARG A 246 -5.87 -42.67 10.10
CA ARG A 246 -4.98 -41.60 9.61
C ARG A 246 -3.50 -42.00 9.55
N VAL A 247 -3.20 -43.28 9.77
CA VAL A 247 -1.84 -43.82 9.68
C VAL A 247 -1.79 -44.86 8.56
N THR A 248 -0.68 -44.83 7.83
CA THR A 248 -0.39 -45.86 6.81
C THR A 248 0.97 -46.49 7.08
N PHE A 249 1.08 -47.79 6.81
CA PHE A 249 2.30 -48.57 6.89
C PHE A 249 2.82 -49.02 5.51
N GLY A 250 2.39 -48.29 4.45
CA GLY A 250 2.70 -48.69 3.08
C GLY A 250 1.72 -49.76 2.55
N SER A 251 1.89 -50.17 1.28
CA SER A 251 1.02 -51.11 0.61
C SER A 251 1.08 -52.56 1.19
N ASP A 252 2.21 -52.91 1.79
CA ASP A 252 2.47 -54.24 2.39
C ASP A 252 2.16 -54.28 3.91
N GLY A 253 1.77 -53.16 4.50
CA GLY A 253 1.45 -53.06 5.91
C GLY A 253 2.68 -53.18 6.87
N ASN A 254 3.91 -53.17 6.34
CA ASN A 254 5.15 -53.34 7.10
C ASN A 254 6.06 -52.10 7.17
N GLY A 255 5.69 -51.07 6.40
CA GLY A 255 6.48 -49.83 6.28
C GLY A 255 6.54 -49.04 7.58
N VAL A 256 7.52 -48.13 7.67
CA VAL A 256 7.59 -47.15 8.76
C VAL A 256 6.27 -46.36 8.80
N PRO A 257 5.66 -46.19 10.01
CA PRO A 257 4.38 -45.47 10.10
C PRO A 257 4.47 -44.04 9.57
N ARG A 258 3.51 -43.65 8.74
CA ARG A 258 3.38 -42.33 8.15
C ARG A 258 1.96 -41.83 8.35
N ARG A 259 1.79 -40.52 8.49
CA ARG A 259 0.46 -39.90 8.61
C ARG A 259 -0.13 -39.64 7.24
N LYS A 260 -1.42 -39.94 7.07
CA LYS A 260 -2.21 -39.48 5.93
C LYS A 260 -2.56 -37.99 6.15
N GLN A 261 -2.19 -37.15 5.22
CA GLN A 261 -2.61 -35.75 5.15
C GLN A 261 -3.57 -35.61 3.97
N PHE A 262 -4.83 -35.38 4.26
CA PHE A 262 -5.87 -35.28 3.24
C PHE A 262 -5.80 -33.96 2.47
N LEU A 263 -6.11 -34.00 1.18
CA LEU A 263 -6.15 -32.82 0.33
C LEU A 263 -7.18 -31.80 0.84
N SER A 264 -8.33 -32.27 1.32
CA SER A 264 -9.36 -31.42 1.93
C SER A 264 -8.92 -30.65 3.18
N GLU A 265 -7.85 -31.10 3.84
CA GLU A 265 -7.25 -30.46 5.03
C GLU A 265 -6.02 -29.61 4.69
N ALA A 266 -5.58 -29.62 3.45
CA ALA A 266 -4.41 -28.89 3.01
C ALA A 266 -4.70 -27.40 2.96
N LYS A 267 -3.97 -26.64 3.78
CA LYS A 267 -4.12 -25.16 3.84
C LYS A 267 -3.46 -24.43 2.66
N GLY A 268 -2.74 -25.14 1.78
CA GLY A 268 -1.91 -24.55 0.74
C GLY A 268 -0.44 -24.44 1.17
N ILE A 269 0.33 -23.65 0.44
CA ILE A 269 1.79 -23.49 0.60
C ILE A 269 2.10 -22.17 1.25
N VAL A 270 3.05 -22.17 2.20
CA VAL A 270 3.64 -20.93 2.72
C VAL A 270 4.45 -20.27 1.61
N PRO A 271 4.21 -19.00 1.30
CA PRO A 271 5.06 -18.28 0.35
C PRO A 271 6.52 -18.28 0.81
N TRP A 272 7.44 -18.40 -0.14
CA TRP A 272 8.88 -18.30 0.09
C TRP A 272 9.46 -17.01 -0.50
N THR A 273 10.75 -16.78 -0.33
CA THR A 273 11.39 -15.52 -0.72
C THR A 273 12.01 -15.54 -2.14
N TRP A 274 11.99 -16.67 -2.83
CA TRP A 274 12.41 -16.80 -4.21
C TRP A 274 11.19 -16.91 -5.13
N TRP A 275 10.99 -15.92 -6.00
CA TRP A 275 9.87 -15.87 -6.93
C TRP A 275 10.37 -15.98 -8.38
N PRO A 276 10.39 -17.19 -8.94
CA PRO A 276 10.83 -17.40 -10.31
C PRO A 276 9.80 -16.88 -11.30
N GLN A 277 10.28 -16.50 -12.47
CA GLN A 277 9.48 -15.87 -13.52
C GLN A 277 8.34 -16.78 -14.06
N ASP A 278 8.52 -18.09 -14.07
CA ASP A 278 7.50 -19.04 -14.50
C ASP A 278 6.27 -19.04 -13.56
N GLU A 279 6.45 -18.71 -12.28
CA GLU A 279 5.37 -18.61 -11.31
C GLU A 279 4.67 -17.23 -11.29
N VAL A 280 5.41 -16.13 -11.49
CA VAL A 280 4.89 -14.77 -11.26
C VAL A 280 5.01 -13.84 -12.47
N GLY A 281 5.52 -14.31 -13.60
CA GLY A 281 5.74 -13.48 -14.76
C GLY A 281 7.09 -12.73 -14.75
N HIS A 282 7.41 -12.13 -15.87
CA HIS A 282 8.63 -11.36 -16.10
C HIS A 282 8.34 -10.08 -16.90
N THR A 283 9.32 -9.19 -17.03
CA THR A 283 9.18 -7.88 -17.70
C THR A 283 8.70 -7.98 -19.15
N GLY A 284 9.10 -9.03 -19.89
CA GLY A 284 8.60 -9.26 -21.26
C GLY A 284 7.11 -9.55 -21.29
N GLU A 285 6.62 -10.42 -20.40
CA GLU A 285 5.20 -10.73 -20.25
C GLU A 285 4.36 -9.49 -19.93
N SER A 286 4.84 -8.64 -19.02
CA SER A 286 4.11 -7.41 -18.67
C SER A 286 4.05 -6.40 -19.82
N LYS A 287 5.07 -6.33 -20.67
CA LYS A 287 5.03 -5.53 -21.91
C LYS A 287 4.01 -6.09 -22.91
N ASP A 288 3.93 -7.40 -23.05
CA ASP A 288 2.94 -8.05 -23.91
C ASP A 288 1.52 -7.79 -23.39
N GLU A 289 1.29 -7.83 -22.07
CA GLU A 289 0.01 -7.47 -21.44
C GLU A 289 -0.40 -6.02 -21.79
N VAL A 290 0.52 -5.06 -21.63
CA VAL A 290 0.27 -3.63 -21.93
C VAL A 290 0.07 -3.42 -23.43
N ASN A 291 0.89 -4.03 -24.29
CA ASN A 291 0.75 -3.92 -25.74
C ASN A 291 -0.57 -4.52 -26.25
N ALA A 292 -1.06 -5.57 -25.63
CA ALA A 292 -2.38 -6.13 -25.96
C ALA A 292 -3.54 -5.17 -25.64
N LEU A 293 -3.36 -4.31 -24.61
CA LEU A 293 -4.35 -3.32 -24.22
C LEU A 293 -4.31 -2.05 -25.08
N PHE A 294 -3.11 -1.52 -25.36
CA PHE A 294 -2.92 -0.18 -25.91
C PHE A 294 -2.39 -0.17 -27.36
N GLY A 295 -1.89 -1.31 -27.83
CA GLY A 295 -1.09 -1.38 -29.05
C GLY A 295 0.38 -1.01 -28.78
N SER A 296 1.27 -1.35 -29.74
CA SER A 296 2.73 -1.14 -29.60
C SER A 296 3.16 0.32 -29.59
N ASP A 297 2.30 1.22 -30.10
CA ASP A 297 2.61 2.65 -30.26
C ASP A 297 2.40 3.45 -28.96
N ILE A 298 1.64 2.90 -28.00
CA ILE A 298 1.37 3.49 -26.69
C ILE A 298 1.89 2.52 -25.63
N SER A 299 3.20 2.34 -25.57
CA SER A 299 3.80 1.42 -24.62
C SER A 299 4.19 2.13 -23.31
N PHE A 300 4.10 1.41 -22.19
CA PHE A 300 4.69 1.79 -20.92
C PHE A 300 6.02 1.04 -20.75
N ASP A 301 7.09 1.74 -20.35
CA ASP A 301 8.44 1.17 -20.45
C ASP A 301 8.70 0.00 -19.50
N THR A 302 8.22 0.06 -18.27
CA THR A 302 8.52 -0.93 -17.23
C THR A 302 7.29 -1.36 -16.42
N PRO A 303 6.23 -1.89 -17.06
CA PRO A 303 5.07 -2.37 -16.30
C PRO A 303 5.46 -3.61 -15.47
N LYS A 304 4.79 -3.81 -14.34
CA LYS A 304 4.88 -5.06 -13.59
C LYS A 304 3.84 -6.07 -14.10
N PRO A 305 4.18 -7.37 -14.17
CA PRO A 305 3.23 -8.38 -14.65
C PRO A 305 2.08 -8.57 -13.65
N GLU A 306 0.87 -8.75 -14.16
CA GLU A 306 -0.32 -8.94 -13.33
C GLU A 306 -0.19 -10.14 -12.39
N ARG A 307 0.48 -11.22 -12.80
CA ARG A 307 0.72 -12.41 -11.95
C ARG A 307 1.56 -12.10 -10.71
N LEU A 308 2.53 -11.17 -10.80
CA LEU A 308 3.32 -10.73 -9.66
C LEU A 308 2.45 -10.02 -8.63
N ILE A 309 1.68 -9.04 -9.10
CA ILE A 309 0.77 -8.26 -8.27
C ILE A 309 -0.35 -9.15 -7.70
N GLN A 310 -0.87 -10.08 -8.50
CA GLN A 310 -1.84 -11.09 -8.05
C GLN A 310 -1.32 -11.87 -6.84
N ARG A 311 -0.07 -12.33 -6.89
CA ARG A 311 0.55 -13.08 -5.78
C ARG A 311 0.62 -12.22 -4.51
N ILE A 312 1.04 -10.97 -4.63
CA ILE A 312 1.13 -10.02 -3.51
C ILE A 312 -0.26 -9.81 -2.89
N ILE A 313 -1.24 -9.41 -3.72
CA ILE A 313 -2.61 -9.13 -3.28
C ILE A 313 -3.27 -10.38 -2.69
N HIS A 314 -3.04 -11.56 -3.28
CA HIS A 314 -3.54 -12.82 -2.76
C HIS A 314 -3.01 -13.11 -1.35
N ILE A 315 -1.69 -12.99 -1.12
CA ILE A 315 -1.08 -13.24 0.19
C ILE A 315 -1.57 -12.24 1.24
N ALA A 316 -1.69 -10.98 0.85
CA ALA A 316 -1.86 -9.85 1.76
C ALA A 316 -3.33 -9.53 2.11
N SER A 317 -4.29 -9.93 1.28
CA SER A 317 -5.68 -9.44 1.37
C SER A 317 -6.73 -10.47 0.97
N ASN A 318 -7.99 -10.17 1.29
CA ASN A 318 -9.18 -10.91 0.89
C ASN A 318 -10.10 -10.04 0.02
N PRO A 319 -11.08 -10.60 -0.70
CA PRO A 319 -12.11 -9.81 -1.40
C PRO A 319 -12.76 -8.78 -0.46
N GLY A 320 -12.94 -7.56 -0.96
CA GLY A 320 -13.47 -6.42 -0.19
C GLY A 320 -12.44 -5.63 0.61
N ASP A 321 -11.24 -6.17 0.87
CA ASP A 321 -10.15 -5.43 1.51
C ASP A 321 -9.64 -4.29 0.62
N LEU A 322 -9.07 -3.24 1.24
CA LEU A 322 -8.55 -2.07 0.55
C LEU A 322 -7.06 -2.25 0.19
N VAL A 323 -6.76 -2.08 -1.09
CA VAL A 323 -5.41 -2.06 -1.67
C VAL A 323 -5.06 -0.63 -2.05
N LEU A 324 -3.84 -0.19 -1.77
CA LEU A 324 -3.32 1.13 -2.15
C LEU A 324 -2.04 0.98 -2.97
N ASP A 325 -1.97 1.73 -4.07
CA ASP A 325 -0.74 1.94 -4.82
C ASP A 325 -0.60 3.44 -5.14
N SER A 326 0.43 4.08 -4.57
CA SER A 326 0.68 5.51 -4.77
C SER A 326 1.74 5.81 -5.84
N PHE A 327 2.20 4.80 -6.57
CA PHE A 327 3.07 4.88 -7.73
C PHE A 327 2.48 4.00 -8.84
N LEU A 328 1.26 4.31 -9.27
CA LEU A 328 0.39 3.41 -10.02
C LEU A 328 0.93 3.06 -11.43
N GLY A 329 1.67 3.97 -12.05
CA GLY A 329 2.31 3.77 -13.35
C GLY A 329 1.31 3.39 -14.46
N SER A 330 1.38 2.15 -14.92
CA SER A 330 0.49 1.63 -15.98
C SER A 330 -0.87 1.14 -15.49
N GLY A 331 -1.20 1.27 -14.21
CA GLY A 331 -2.48 0.82 -13.63
C GLY A 331 -2.55 -0.67 -13.28
N THR A 332 -1.44 -1.40 -13.28
CA THR A 332 -1.46 -2.86 -13.05
C THR A 332 -2.07 -3.23 -11.71
N THR A 333 -1.69 -2.54 -10.63
CA THR A 333 -2.20 -2.85 -9.28
C THR A 333 -3.70 -2.66 -9.18
N ALA A 334 -4.25 -1.58 -9.75
CA ALA A 334 -5.69 -1.31 -9.78
C ALA A 334 -6.44 -2.38 -10.59
N ALA A 335 -5.91 -2.75 -11.77
CA ALA A 335 -6.49 -3.80 -12.62
C ALA A 335 -6.56 -5.15 -11.90
N VAL A 336 -5.47 -5.57 -11.26
CA VAL A 336 -5.42 -6.82 -10.50
C VAL A 336 -6.34 -6.79 -9.30
N ALA A 337 -6.35 -5.68 -8.52
CA ALA A 337 -7.24 -5.51 -7.38
C ALA A 337 -8.71 -5.61 -7.79
N GLN A 338 -9.11 -4.96 -8.89
CA GLN A 338 -10.46 -5.03 -9.47
C GLN A 338 -10.83 -6.45 -9.86
N LYS A 339 -10.00 -7.13 -10.67
CA LYS A 339 -10.22 -8.51 -11.13
C LYS A 339 -10.30 -9.52 -9.97
N MET A 340 -9.67 -9.21 -8.84
CA MET A 340 -9.70 -10.06 -7.63
C MET A 340 -10.77 -9.65 -6.62
N GLY A 341 -11.63 -8.67 -6.92
CA GLY A 341 -12.71 -8.20 -6.05
C GLY A 341 -12.24 -7.43 -4.81
N ARG A 342 -11.08 -6.77 -4.87
CA ARG A 342 -10.61 -5.87 -3.83
C ARG A 342 -11.06 -4.45 -4.13
N ARG A 343 -11.26 -3.64 -3.08
CA ARG A 343 -11.32 -2.19 -3.24
C ARG A 343 -9.91 -1.66 -3.45
N TRP A 344 -9.79 -0.56 -4.18
CA TRP A 344 -8.47 -0.03 -4.48
C TRP A 344 -8.45 1.49 -4.54
N ILE A 345 -7.30 2.05 -4.22
CA ILE A 345 -6.92 3.45 -4.42
C ILE A 345 -5.61 3.44 -5.18
N GLY A 346 -5.58 4.09 -6.33
CA GLY A 346 -4.38 4.26 -7.15
C GLY A 346 -4.08 5.74 -7.34
N VAL A 347 -2.81 6.15 -7.22
CA VAL A 347 -2.36 7.52 -7.47
C VAL A 347 -1.30 7.51 -8.56
N GLU A 348 -1.49 8.38 -9.56
CA GLU A 348 -0.54 8.57 -10.65
C GLU A 348 -0.38 10.08 -10.93
N MET A 349 0.87 10.55 -10.94
CA MET A 349 1.15 11.97 -11.10
C MET A 349 1.15 12.42 -12.56
N GLY A 350 1.66 11.56 -13.45
CA GLY A 350 1.84 11.91 -14.86
C GLY A 350 0.57 11.80 -15.69
N ASN A 351 0.67 12.21 -16.94
CA ASN A 351 -0.39 12.04 -17.93
C ASN A 351 -0.82 10.56 -18.10
N HIS A 352 -0.03 9.61 -17.58
CA HIS A 352 -0.37 8.20 -17.55
C HIS A 352 -1.65 7.91 -16.77
N ALA A 353 -2.04 8.76 -15.81
CA ALA A 353 -3.33 8.68 -15.15
C ALA A 353 -4.49 8.64 -16.17
N TYR A 354 -4.39 9.47 -17.23
CA TYR A 354 -5.41 9.58 -18.28
C TYR A 354 -5.20 8.59 -19.42
N THR A 355 -3.96 8.49 -19.89
CA THR A 355 -3.65 7.73 -21.12
C THR A 355 -3.53 6.22 -20.89
N HIS A 356 -3.14 5.80 -19.69
CA HIS A 356 -2.94 4.41 -19.33
C HIS A 356 -3.89 3.94 -18.23
N CYS A 357 -3.81 4.51 -17.02
CA CYS A 357 -4.58 4.03 -15.89
C CYS A 357 -6.09 4.04 -16.16
N LYS A 358 -6.63 5.20 -16.59
CA LYS A 358 -8.05 5.33 -16.91
C LYS A 358 -8.47 4.37 -18.03
N VAL A 359 -7.74 4.37 -19.13
CA VAL A 359 -8.08 3.53 -20.29
C VAL A 359 -8.03 2.05 -19.94
N ARG A 360 -7.01 1.61 -19.16
CA ARG A 360 -6.94 0.24 -18.65
C ARG A 360 -8.12 -0.11 -17.77
N MET A 361 -8.44 0.77 -16.81
CA MET A 361 -9.54 0.51 -15.88
C MET A 361 -10.90 0.49 -16.56
N ASP A 362 -11.12 1.33 -17.57
CA ASP A 362 -12.34 1.27 -18.38
C ASP A 362 -12.49 -0.09 -19.08
N LYS A 363 -11.42 -0.59 -19.70
CA LYS A 363 -11.41 -1.92 -20.33
C LYS A 363 -11.60 -3.05 -19.32
N VAL A 364 -11.00 -2.96 -18.13
CA VAL A 364 -11.18 -3.94 -17.05
C VAL A 364 -12.62 -3.96 -16.58
N VAL A 365 -13.24 -2.79 -16.35
CA VAL A 365 -14.65 -2.66 -15.96
C VAL A 365 -15.58 -3.18 -17.05
N ALA A 366 -15.28 -2.91 -18.33
CA ALA A 366 -16.04 -3.40 -19.46
C ALA A 366 -15.87 -4.92 -19.71
N GLY A 367 -14.88 -5.59 -19.09
CA GLY A 367 -14.55 -6.99 -19.37
C GLY A 367 -13.77 -7.19 -20.67
N GLU A 368 -13.16 -6.12 -21.21
CA GLU A 368 -12.45 -6.09 -22.49
C GLU A 368 -10.93 -6.23 -22.36
N ASP A 369 -10.41 -6.40 -21.15
CA ASP A 369 -8.99 -6.69 -20.92
C ASP A 369 -8.72 -8.20 -21.10
N PRO A 370 -8.06 -8.62 -22.21
CA PRO A 370 -7.84 -10.04 -22.49
C PRO A 370 -6.63 -10.61 -21.76
N GLY A 371 -5.76 -9.72 -21.19
CA GLY A 371 -4.43 -10.06 -20.71
C GLY A 371 -4.36 -10.47 -19.25
N GLY A 372 -3.14 -10.71 -18.80
CA GLY A 372 -2.79 -10.94 -17.42
C GLY A 372 -3.56 -12.07 -16.74
N ILE A 373 -4.19 -11.75 -15.61
CA ILE A 373 -4.93 -12.73 -14.79
C ILE A 373 -6.40 -12.87 -15.17
N THR A 374 -6.90 -12.17 -16.20
CA THR A 374 -8.32 -12.15 -16.61
C THR A 374 -8.90 -13.56 -16.71
N LYS A 375 -8.21 -14.44 -17.46
CA LYS A 375 -8.65 -15.83 -17.62
C LYS A 375 -8.57 -16.63 -16.31
N ALA A 376 -7.48 -16.44 -15.54
CA ALA A 376 -7.28 -17.17 -14.29
C ALA A 376 -8.30 -16.79 -13.22
N GLN A 377 -8.77 -15.54 -13.22
CA GLN A 377 -9.83 -15.03 -12.34
C GLN A 377 -11.23 -15.23 -12.91
N ASN A 378 -11.37 -15.75 -14.13
CA ASN A 378 -12.65 -15.83 -14.85
C ASN A 378 -13.37 -14.47 -14.88
N TRP A 379 -12.61 -13.38 -15.04
CA TRP A 379 -13.13 -12.02 -15.02
C TRP A 379 -13.97 -11.73 -16.26
N GLN A 380 -15.17 -11.17 -16.03
CA GLN A 380 -16.14 -10.85 -17.09
C GLN A 380 -16.51 -9.35 -17.10
N GLY A 381 -15.78 -8.53 -16.36
CA GLY A 381 -16.11 -7.13 -16.16
C GLY A 381 -16.93 -6.88 -14.91
N GLY A 382 -17.23 -5.60 -14.66
CA GLY A 382 -18.06 -5.13 -13.56
C GLY A 382 -17.30 -4.27 -12.54
N GLY A 383 -18.08 -3.74 -11.59
CA GLY A 383 -17.63 -2.71 -10.65
C GLY A 383 -17.51 -1.34 -11.30
N GLY A 384 -16.74 -0.46 -10.67
CA GLY A 384 -16.52 0.89 -11.16
C GLY A 384 -15.39 1.58 -10.41
N TYR A 385 -15.12 2.83 -10.74
CA TYR A 385 -14.20 3.71 -10.02
C TYR A 385 -14.58 5.18 -10.20
N ARG A 386 -14.12 6.01 -9.25
CA ARG A 386 -14.22 7.47 -9.33
C ARG A 386 -12.85 8.04 -9.64
N PHE A 387 -12.81 8.99 -10.55
CA PHE A 387 -11.59 9.72 -10.92
C PHE A 387 -11.49 11.00 -10.11
N TYR A 388 -10.36 11.26 -9.50
CA TYR A 388 -10.10 12.44 -8.69
C TYR A 388 -8.88 13.21 -9.18
N GLU A 389 -8.96 14.54 -9.04
CA GLU A 389 -7.84 15.44 -9.21
C GLU A 389 -7.40 15.97 -7.84
N VAL A 390 -6.09 16.03 -7.61
CA VAL A 390 -5.57 16.75 -6.45
C VAL A 390 -5.79 18.24 -6.67
N ALA A 391 -6.52 18.91 -5.78
CA ALA A 391 -6.80 20.33 -5.88
C ALA A 391 -5.51 21.17 -5.96
N PRO A 392 -5.53 22.35 -6.61
CA PRO A 392 -4.43 23.30 -6.58
C PRO A 392 -4.14 23.76 -5.14
N THR A 393 -3.05 24.49 -4.92
CA THR A 393 -2.75 25.08 -3.61
C THR A 393 -3.85 26.04 -3.18
N LEU A 394 -4.21 26.00 -1.88
CA LEU A 394 -5.24 26.88 -1.32
C LEU A 394 -4.80 28.33 -1.26
N ILE A 395 -3.53 28.59 -1.06
CA ILE A 395 -2.95 29.91 -0.90
C ILE A 395 -1.85 30.14 -1.93
N ASN A 396 -2.00 31.19 -2.71
CA ASN A 396 -1.01 31.69 -3.65
C ASN A 396 -0.35 32.95 -3.12
N LYS A 397 0.72 33.39 -3.77
CA LYS A 397 1.28 34.72 -3.62
C LYS A 397 0.82 35.60 -4.80
N ASP A 398 0.39 36.81 -4.47
CA ASP A 398 0.04 37.79 -5.47
C ASP A 398 1.29 38.47 -6.08
N PRO A 399 1.17 39.36 -7.07
CA PRO A 399 2.33 40.08 -7.64
C PRO A 399 3.12 40.94 -6.66
N PHE A 400 2.59 41.20 -5.46
CA PHE A 400 3.23 41.93 -4.39
C PHE A 400 3.85 41.03 -3.33
N ASP A 401 3.93 39.71 -3.59
CA ASP A 401 4.43 38.68 -2.67
C ASP A 401 3.56 38.51 -1.40
N GLU A 402 2.29 38.99 -1.45
CA GLU A 402 1.33 38.78 -0.36
C GLU A 402 0.54 37.49 -0.54
N TYR A 403 0.26 36.81 0.57
CA TYR A 403 -0.50 35.57 0.57
C TYR A 403 -2.00 35.83 0.36
N VAL A 404 -2.55 35.26 -0.70
CA VAL A 404 -3.96 35.38 -1.08
C VAL A 404 -4.58 33.99 -1.29
N ILE A 405 -5.87 33.86 -1.03
CA ILE A 405 -6.62 32.64 -1.32
C ILE A 405 -6.66 32.45 -2.84
N ASN A 406 -6.41 31.23 -3.28
CA ASN A 406 -6.45 30.88 -4.70
C ASN A 406 -7.88 31.09 -5.26
N GLU A 407 -7.99 31.78 -6.38
CA GLU A 407 -9.26 32.14 -7.04
C GLU A 407 -10.00 30.92 -7.59
N ASP A 408 -9.33 29.79 -7.80
CA ASP A 408 -9.95 28.53 -8.23
C ASP A 408 -10.86 27.91 -7.17
N TYR A 409 -10.77 28.38 -5.92
CA TYR A 409 -11.59 27.88 -4.83
C TYR A 409 -12.91 28.65 -4.73
N ASP A 410 -14.01 27.98 -5.07
CA ASP A 410 -15.34 28.49 -4.73
C ASP A 410 -15.60 28.48 -3.21
N ALA A 411 -16.74 29.00 -2.77
CA ALA A 411 -17.06 29.11 -1.35
C ALA A 411 -17.13 27.73 -0.63
N ASN A 412 -17.63 26.70 -1.31
CA ASN A 412 -17.75 25.36 -0.75
C ASN A 412 -16.38 24.64 -0.69
N MET A 413 -15.61 24.76 -1.75
CA MET A 413 -14.24 24.26 -1.79
C MET A 413 -13.37 24.94 -0.73
N LEU A 414 -13.47 26.26 -0.57
CA LEU A 414 -12.78 27.01 0.47
C LEU A 414 -13.16 26.50 1.88
N ALA A 415 -14.46 26.32 2.13
CA ALA A 415 -14.93 25.82 3.43
C ALA A 415 -14.41 24.39 3.69
N ALA A 416 -14.46 23.53 2.69
CA ALA A 416 -13.96 22.16 2.79
C ALA A 416 -12.42 22.12 3.02
N ALA A 417 -11.66 22.96 2.31
CA ALA A 417 -10.22 23.04 2.45
C ALA A 417 -9.81 23.56 3.82
N VAL A 418 -10.43 24.64 4.32
CA VAL A 418 -10.16 25.18 5.66
C VAL A 418 -10.55 24.15 6.73
N ALA A 419 -11.66 23.43 6.54
CA ALA A 419 -12.04 22.34 7.43
C ALA A 419 -10.96 21.25 7.50
N LEU A 420 -10.45 20.83 6.36
CA LEU A 420 -9.37 19.84 6.28
C LEU A 420 -8.11 20.30 7.02
N HIS A 421 -7.71 21.56 6.87
CA HIS A 421 -6.57 22.16 7.56
C HIS A 421 -6.78 22.27 9.10
N GLU A 422 -8.00 22.51 9.53
CA GLU A 422 -8.36 22.63 10.95
C GLU A 422 -8.72 21.30 11.61
N GLY A 423 -8.75 20.19 10.86
CA GLY A 423 -9.11 18.86 11.37
C GLY A 423 -10.61 18.66 11.57
N PHE A 424 -11.44 19.47 10.89
CA PHE A 424 -12.88 19.33 10.84
C PHE A 424 -13.32 18.52 9.62
N ARG A 425 -14.48 17.87 9.72
CA ARG A 425 -15.13 17.20 8.59
C ARG A 425 -16.14 18.16 7.96
N TYR A 426 -15.93 18.52 6.68
CA TYR A 426 -16.89 19.30 5.91
C TYR A 426 -18.19 18.52 5.74
N GLN A 427 -19.25 19.02 6.35
CA GLN A 427 -20.59 18.43 6.33
C GLN A 427 -21.59 19.53 6.65
N PRO A 428 -21.98 20.34 5.63
CA PRO A 428 -22.89 21.46 5.84
C PRO A 428 -24.26 20.99 6.31
N ASP A 429 -24.78 21.68 7.34
CA ASP A 429 -26.14 21.51 7.83
C ASP A 429 -27.15 22.13 6.87
N GLY A 430 -28.33 21.53 6.73
CA GLY A 430 -29.37 22.00 5.81
C GLY A 430 -30.10 23.26 6.29
N ASP A 431 -30.17 23.51 7.59
CA ASP A 431 -30.97 24.57 8.22
C ASP A 431 -30.09 25.69 8.80
N LEU A 432 -28.92 25.34 9.35
CA LEU A 432 -28.01 26.26 10.01
C LEU A 432 -26.77 26.55 9.17
N PHE A 433 -26.79 27.64 8.42
CA PHE A 433 -25.75 28.02 7.44
C PHE A 433 -24.34 28.10 8.02
N TRP A 434 -24.19 28.32 9.32
CA TRP A 434 -22.90 28.42 10.00
C TRP A 434 -22.33 27.04 10.42
N LYS A 435 -23.15 26.00 10.48
CA LYS A 435 -22.69 24.62 10.71
C LYS A 435 -22.19 23.99 9.40
N GLN A 436 -21.10 24.52 8.83
CA GLN A 436 -20.53 23.99 7.59
C GLN A 436 -19.66 22.76 7.80
N SER A 437 -19.03 22.65 8.95
CA SER A 437 -18.13 21.54 9.26
C SER A 437 -18.23 21.14 10.71
N VAL A 438 -18.07 19.84 10.98
CA VAL A 438 -18.23 19.23 12.29
C VAL A 438 -16.86 18.75 12.79
N GLY A 439 -16.51 19.14 14.01
CA GLY A 439 -15.35 18.66 14.77
C GLY A 439 -15.74 17.69 15.88
N ASN A 440 -14.87 17.53 16.87
CA ASN A 440 -15.13 16.78 18.08
C ASN A 440 -15.84 17.67 19.12
N GLU A 441 -16.52 17.04 20.10
CA GLU A 441 -17.07 17.72 21.28
C GLU A 441 -18.02 18.91 20.96
N ASN A 442 -18.96 18.72 20.04
CA ASN A 442 -19.92 19.77 19.60
C ASN A 442 -19.24 21.04 19.08
N SER A 443 -18.08 20.89 18.44
CA SER A 443 -17.39 22.00 17.80
C SER A 443 -17.71 22.07 16.30
N TYR A 444 -17.87 23.29 15.80
CA TYR A 444 -18.21 23.57 14.41
C TYR A 444 -17.25 24.56 13.80
N LEU A 445 -17.13 24.54 12.48
CA LEU A 445 -16.36 25.51 11.71
C LEU A 445 -17.26 26.15 10.65
N PHE A 446 -17.22 27.48 10.61
CA PHE A 446 -17.84 28.31 9.58
C PHE A 446 -16.79 29.10 8.83
N VAL A 447 -16.80 29.03 7.52
CA VAL A 447 -15.85 29.74 6.65
C VAL A 447 -16.61 30.73 5.79
N THR A 448 -16.16 31.98 5.77
CA THR A 448 -16.80 33.03 4.97
C THR A 448 -15.79 34.07 4.48
N THR A 449 -16.02 34.61 3.29
CA THR A 449 -15.25 35.73 2.74
C THR A 449 -15.84 37.09 3.14
N ARG A 450 -17.02 37.10 3.81
CA ARG A 450 -17.69 38.33 4.26
C ARG A 450 -16.93 38.98 5.42
N HIS A 451 -17.07 40.30 5.52
CA HIS A 451 -16.70 41.03 6.72
C HIS A 451 -17.68 40.75 7.86
N LEU A 452 -17.18 40.47 9.06
CA LEU A 452 -18.00 40.16 10.22
C LEU A 452 -18.09 41.35 11.19
N ASN A 453 -19.30 41.60 11.65
CA ASN A 453 -19.62 42.60 12.68
C ASN A 453 -20.43 41.97 13.82
N SER A 454 -20.63 42.71 14.93
CA SER A 454 -21.37 42.22 16.10
C SER A 454 -22.78 41.70 15.77
N PRO A 455 -23.63 42.44 15.01
CA PRO A 455 -24.98 41.96 14.70
C PRO A 455 -25.00 40.62 13.95
N TYR A 456 -23.99 40.37 13.10
CA TYR A 456 -23.86 39.09 12.41
C TYR A 456 -23.54 37.95 13.37
N LEU A 457 -22.61 38.17 14.33
CA LEU A 457 -22.27 37.19 15.32
C LEU A 457 -23.42 36.94 16.31
N ASP A 458 -24.15 37.99 16.71
CA ASP A 458 -25.33 37.88 17.56
C ASP A 458 -26.38 36.97 16.89
N SER A 459 -26.62 37.13 15.57
CA SER A 459 -27.56 36.27 14.84
C SER A 459 -27.15 34.80 14.79
N ILE A 460 -25.87 34.51 14.79
CA ILE A 460 -25.36 33.12 14.89
C ILE A 460 -25.56 32.62 16.33
N LYS A 461 -25.15 33.43 17.31
CA LYS A 461 -25.25 33.10 18.75
C LYS A 461 -26.65 32.74 19.18
N ASP A 462 -27.64 33.48 18.68
CA ASP A 462 -29.06 33.26 18.99
C ASP A 462 -29.60 31.90 18.48
N THR A 463 -28.89 31.26 17.53
CA THR A 463 -29.24 29.94 16.97
C THR A 463 -28.36 28.80 17.49
N MET A 464 -27.36 29.12 18.34
CA MET A 464 -26.49 28.12 18.95
C MET A 464 -27.13 27.49 20.19
N GLU A 465 -26.92 26.19 20.38
CA GLU A 465 -27.34 25.48 21.59
C GLU A 465 -26.29 25.60 22.70
N GLU A 466 -26.73 25.30 23.94
CA GLU A 466 -25.81 25.27 25.07
C GLU A 466 -24.74 24.18 24.91
N GLY A 467 -23.46 24.55 25.07
CA GLY A 467 -22.34 23.63 24.93
C GLY A 467 -21.80 23.50 23.51
N GLU A 468 -22.35 24.24 22.54
CA GLU A 468 -21.76 24.31 21.18
C GLU A 468 -20.63 25.33 21.12
N TYR A 469 -19.56 24.99 20.38
CA TYR A 469 -18.39 25.84 20.11
C TYR A 469 -18.25 26.08 18.62
N LEU A 470 -17.96 27.33 18.24
CA LEU A 470 -17.81 27.71 16.84
C LEU A 470 -16.47 28.40 16.58
N ILE A 471 -15.76 27.93 15.57
CA ILE A 471 -14.63 28.64 14.95
C ILE A 471 -15.14 29.29 13.67
N ILE A 472 -14.93 30.60 13.53
CA ILE A 472 -15.24 31.30 12.29
C ILE A 472 -13.95 31.72 11.61
N ALA A 473 -13.71 31.22 10.42
CA ALA A 473 -12.63 31.63 9.54
C ALA A 473 -13.15 32.65 8.52
N CYS A 474 -12.68 33.89 8.60
CA CYS A 474 -13.16 34.95 7.74
C CYS A 474 -12.03 35.84 7.20
N ARG A 475 -12.31 36.59 6.12
CA ARG A 475 -11.34 37.51 5.52
C ARG A 475 -11.08 38.72 6.41
N SER A 476 -12.11 39.26 7.06
CA SER A 476 -11.99 40.43 7.93
C SER A 476 -13.15 40.50 8.96
N PHE A 477 -12.89 41.16 10.07
CA PHE A 477 -13.88 41.41 11.13
C PHE A 477 -13.54 42.67 11.92
N ASP A 478 -14.54 43.23 12.64
CA ASP A 478 -14.40 44.41 13.46
C ASP A 478 -13.42 44.17 14.63
N SER A 479 -12.69 45.22 15.02
CA SER A 479 -11.77 45.19 16.12
C SER A 479 -12.45 44.71 17.43
N GLY A 480 -11.86 43.76 18.12
CA GLY A 480 -12.36 43.21 19.37
C GLY A 480 -13.28 41.99 19.24
N LEU A 481 -13.83 41.67 18.07
CA LEU A 481 -14.75 40.53 17.90
C LEU A 481 -14.09 39.17 18.11
N GLY A 482 -12.78 39.04 17.93
CA GLY A 482 -12.08 37.76 18.04
C GLY A 482 -12.19 37.08 19.41
N LYS A 483 -12.60 37.82 20.46
CA LYS A 483 -12.75 37.36 21.83
C LYS A 483 -14.03 37.91 22.48
N ALA A 484 -15.01 38.32 21.71
CA ALA A 484 -16.24 38.93 22.22
C ALA A 484 -17.23 37.91 22.79
N TYR A 485 -17.10 36.64 22.45
CA TYR A 485 -17.98 35.54 22.86
C TYR A 485 -17.17 34.38 23.42
N ASP A 486 -17.61 33.76 24.50
CA ASP A 486 -16.88 32.69 25.17
C ASP A 486 -16.81 31.40 24.34
N ASN A 487 -17.80 31.16 23.49
CA ASN A 487 -17.93 29.95 22.67
C ASN A 487 -17.80 30.19 21.14
N ILE A 488 -17.44 31.41 20.72
CA ILE A 488 -17.16 31.73 19.33
C ILE A 488 -15.75 32.33 19.21
N THR A 489 -14.93 31.71 18.40
CA THR A 489 -13.58 32.20 18.10
C THR A 489 -13.52 32.65 16.63
N VAL A 490 -13.18 33.91 16.38
CA VAL A 490 -13.04 34.45 15.02
C VAL A 490 -11.57 34.56 14.64
N LYS A 491 -11.20 33.99 13.50
CA LYS A 491 -9.83 33.99 12.97
C LYS A 491 -9.81 34.51 11.54
N LYS A 492 -8.69 35.15 11.15
CA LYS A 492 -8.51 35.64 9.76
C LYS A 492 -7.88 34.58 8.87
N ILE A 493 -8.41 34.46 7.66
CA ILE A 493 -7.77 33.72 6.55
C ILE A 493 -7.17 34.71 5.56
N PRO A 494 -5.97 34.42 4.98
CA PRO A 494 -5.20 33.17 5.10
C PRO A 494 -4.33 33.05 6.35
N GLN A 495 -4.18 34.09 7.18
CA GLN A 495 -3.19 34.17 8.27
C GLN A 495 -3.22 32.98 9.23
N MET A 496 -4.42 32.47 9.57
CA MET A 496 -4.55 31.31 10.48
C MET A 496 -3.97 30.01 9.93
N LEU A 497 -3.72 29.95 8.61
CA LEU A 497 -3.24 28.75 7.92
C LEU A 497 -1.73 28.80 7.65
N LEU A 498 -1.12 30.00 7.53
CA LEU A 498 0.23 30.19 7.04
C LEU A 498 1.33 29.48 7.85
N GLU A 499 1.12 29.27 9.14
CA GLU A 499 2.11 28.62 10.02
C GLU A 499 1.99 27.08 10.01
N ARG A 500 0.96 26.52 9.37
CA ARG A 500 0.64 25.09 9.46
C ARG A 500 1.34 24.23 8.43
N CYS A 501 1.52 24.74 7.21
CA CYS A 501 2.12 24.02 6.09
C CYS A 501 2.78 25.00 5.11
N GLU A 502 3.50 24.45 4.13
CA GLU A 502 4.04 25.19 3.01
C GLU A 502 3.00 25.27 1.92
N PHE A 503 2.70 26.48 1.44
CA PHE A 503 1.77 26.74 0.34
C PHE A 503 2.49 27.05 -0.96
N GLY A 504 1.80 26.94 -2.08
CA GLY A 504 2.31 27.32 -3.38
C GLY A 504 3.17 26.28 -4.09
N LYS A 505 3.39 25.11 -3.49
CA LYS A 505 4.09 24.01 -4.17
C LYS A 505 3.11 23.24 -5.05
N ALA A 506 3.40 23.14 -6.35
CA ALA A 506 2.59 22.38 -7.29
C ALA A 506 2.73 20.87 -7.03
N ASP A 507 3.95 20.45 -6.68
CA ASP A 507 4.29 19.06 -6.33
C ASP A 507 5.46 19.02 -5.33
N TYR A 508 5.72 17.86 -4.81
CA TYR A 508 6.87 17.56 -3.95
C TYR A 508 7.88 16.63 -4.65
N ASN A 509 7.88 16.63 -5.97
CA ASN A 509 8.97 16.06 -6.73
C ASN A 509 10.18 16.98 -6.68
N LEU A 510 11.32 16.37 -6.61
CA LEU A 510 12.58 17.09 -6.58
C LEU A 510 12.95 17.47 -8.02
N ASN A 511 12.47 18.61 -8.48
CA ASN A 511 12.97 19.26 -9.68
C ASN A 511 14.34 19.86 -9.34
N ILE A 512 15.42 19.10 -9.53
CA ILE A 512 16.76 19.58 -9.30
C ILE A 512 17.19 20.36 -10.52
N VAL A 513 17.11 21.67 -10.42
CA VAL A 513 17.69 22.55 -11.44
C VAL A 513 19.22 22.65 -11.27
N HIS A 514 19.71 22.45 -10.03
CA HIS A 514 21.15 22.43 -9.72
C HIS A 514 21.40 21.47 -8.54
N PRO A 515 22.14 20.37 -8.69
CA PRO A 515 22.59 19.58 -7.57
C PRO A 515 23.48 20.43 -6.65
N PRO A 516 23.46 20.24 -5.32
CA PRO A 516 24.40 20.92 -4.45
C PRO A 516 25.82 20.58 -4.89
N VAL A 517 26.60 21.60 -5.20
CA VAL A 517 28.05 21.47 -5.43
C VAL A 517 28.66 21.32 -4.05
N TYR A 518 29.20 20.15 -3.73
CA TYR A 518 30.08 20.01 -2.59
C TYR A 518 31.38 20.74 -2.97
N ASP A 519 31.71 21.85 -2.31
CA ASP A 519 33.06 22.35 -2.29
C ASP A 519 33.89 21.25 -1.61
N ASP A 520 34.72 20.56 -2.36
CA ASP A 520 35.80 19.76 -1.80
C ASP A 520 36.65 20.69 -0.98
N CYS A 521 36.45 20.71 0.32
CA CYS A 521 37.24 21.48 1.26
C CYS A 521 38.68 20.95 1.19
N ASP A 522 39.56 21.76 0.57
CA ASP A 522 40.97 21.85 0.82
C ASP A 522 41.71 20.53 1.17
N GLU A 523 42.12 19.78 0.16
CA GLU A 523 43.37 19.05 0.29
C GLU A 523 44.49 20.10 0.38
N GLU A 524 44.83 20.53 1.58
CA GLU A 524 46.09 21.16 1.86
C GLU A 524 47.19 20.18 1.45
N GLU A 525 47.84 20.47 0.31
CA GLU A 525 49.13 19.88 -0.04
C GLU A 525 50.13 20.24 1.07
N GLU A 526 50.37 19.34 2.00
CA GLU A 526 51.60 19.36 2.78
C GLU A 526 52.74 18.81 1.90
N ASP A 527 53.42 19.73 1.25
CA ASP A 527 54.78 19.53 0.76
C ASP A 527 55.72 19.28 1.95
N VAL A 528 56.26 18.05 2.06
CA VAL A 528 57.62 17.81 2.58
C VAL A 528 58.28 16.68 1.80
#